data_c81ff4a44364b262b7377a9b73e3129e
#
_entry.id   c81ff4a44364b262b7377a9b73e3129e
#
_cell.length_a   1.000
_cell.length_b   1.000
_cell.length_c   1.000
_cell.angle_alpha   90.00
_cell.angle_beta   90.00
_cell.angle_gamma   90.00
#
_symmetry.space_group_name_H-M   'P 1'
#
loop_
_entity.id
_entity.type
_entity.pdbx_description
1 polymer ?
#
loop_
_entity_poly.entity_id
_entity_poly.type
_entity_poly.pdbx_seq_one_letter_code
_entity_poly.pdbx_strand_id
1 'polypeptide(L)'
;MNSELKHHASENRLQKLFEQRKAILKLLPQDALDRILSFPQPAALVHSFPEEELHMLIQDIGPDDCLPILSLASARQWEYIMDIEGWSKDRPDLKGMTEWMHRFLEANPDGFIRWFLTDATQMVEWYLHQSITVKIREHDEDFSDLGEDFFTKDDVFYIRIHDDETADFSGPSRREFLESLLNHLAAHDHEIYQKVLFEAMAVIPAETEEENYRLRNVRLAEKGLLPYEEAVGVYQPLKAESFFAQPPKHIPKTPDPEALWLTPMVHGQEISSDSLFGRALAQVSSNALCYLQAEFAGLCNQVIVADRIQISGRNDLSRVVKKVSGYLSIGLERLTIETCGADVSRSAAMIERFALAAVFRVGFGMVLELKWRAESWRKRSWMHRSGLGMNFWDEKWLGVLGGLLLPRPQFFNDFASSQLYREFSTLADLNQTESILTQVIEIDALLDQMGIEANALARFEFLTYKNLLLTLWARNCLGLKSELEPLAIETFKPFFSGLWEEKTPPCKLRPVAKSSFLDWISQCAGPHEGRLSGPVISVVDGLFHEMETEYGGVSPEALDPRYAALFLLKAD
;
A
#
# COMPACT_ATOMS: atom_id res chain seq x y z
N MET A 1 -34.60 -40.28 -0.48
CA MET A 1 -34.46 -40.34 1.00
C MET A 1 -33.01 -40.51 1.48
N ASN A 2 -32.22 -41.52 1.01
CA ASN A 2 -30.83 -41.68 1.47
C ASN A 2 -29.84 -40.64 0.88
N SER A 3 -30.09 -40.10 -0.30
CA SER A 3 -29.24 -39.06 -0.91
C SER A 3 -29.50 -37.65 -0.29
N GLU A 4 -30.77 -37.35 -0.01
CA GLU A 4 -31.16 -36.08 0.61
C GLU A 4 -30.68 -35.97 2.07
N LEU A 5 -30.74 -37.08 2.83
CA LEU A 5 -30.20 -37.12 4.20
C LEU A 5 -28.67 -36.99 4.22
N LYS A 6 -27.97 -37.55 3.22
CA LYS A 6 -26.51 -37.33 3.08
C LYS A 6 -26.16 -35.91 2.67
N HIS A 7 -26.96 -35.27 1.83
CA HIS A 7 -26.78 -33.88 1.42
C HIS A 7 -26.97 -32.93 2.60
N HIS A 8 -28.05 -33.05 3.36
CA HIS A 8 -28.29 -32.27 4.57
C HIS A 8 -27.24 -32.47 5.68
N ALA A 9 -26.71 -33.71 5.82
CA ALA A 9 -25.64 -33.97 6.79
C ALA A 9 -24.32 -33.35 6.35
N SER A 10 -24.03 -33.28 5.04
CA SER A 10 -22.85 -32.60 4.46
C SER A 10 -22.95 -31.09 4.62
N GLU A 11 -24.11 -30.50 4.29
CA GLU A 11 -24.36 -29.06 4.45
C GLU A 11 -24.20 -28.62 5.90
N ASN A 12 -24.79 -29.35 6.85
CA ASN A 12 -24.64 -29.07 8.29
C ASN A 12 -23.19 -29.16 8.77
N ARG A 13 -22.40 -30.06 8.20
CA ARG A 13 -20.97 -30.20 8.51
C ARG A 13 -20.18 -28.99 7.97
N LEU A 14 -20.40 -28.61 6.73
CA LEU A 14 -19.75 -27.45 6.09
C LEU A 14 -20.10 -26.16 6.85
N GLN A 15 -21.37 -25.97 7.21
CA GLN A 15 -21.80 -24.82 7.98
C GLN A 15 -21.09 -24.78 9.34
N LYS A 16 -20.97 -25.91 10.04
CA LYS A 16 -20.27 -25.97 11.33
C LYS A 16 -18.78 -25.64 11.19
N LEU A 17 -18.11 -26.10 10.16
CA LEU A 17 -16.71 -25.76 9.88
C LEU A 17 -16.56 -24.26 9.58
N PHE A 18 -17.45 -23.70 8.79
CA PHE A 18 -17.48 -22.25 8.49
C PHE A 18 -17.63 -21.40 9.75
N GLU A 19 -18.58 -21.74 10.64
CA GLU A 19 -18.80 -21.05 11.91
C GLU A 19 -17.56 -21.13 12.83
N GLN A 20 -16.91 -22.30 12.88
CA GLN A 20 -15.66 -22.47 13.65
C GLN A 20 -14.53 -21.63 13.08
N ARG A 21 -14.35 -21.66 11.74
CA ARG A 21 -13.37 -20.82 11.04
C ARG A 21 -13.55 -19.33 11.36
N LYS A 22 -14.80 -18.84 11.24
CA LYS A 22 -15.16 -17.46 11.59
C LYS A 22 -14.87 -17.10 13.04
N ALA A 23 -15.05 -18.05 13.95
CA ALA A 23 -14.72 -17.84 15.36
C ALA A 23 -13.21 -17.79 15.58
N ILE A 24 -12.44 -18.68 14.94
CA ILE A 24 -10.98 -18.77 15.05
C ILE A 24 -10.30 -17.52 14.54
N LEU A 25 -10.72 -16.99 13.38
CA LEU A 25 -10.15 -15.78 12.79
C LEU A 25 -10.33 -14.51 13.64
N LYS A 26 -11.16 -14.56 14.70
CA LYS A 26 -11.33 -13.46 15.67
C LYS A 26 -10.48 -13.60 16.92
N LEU A 27 -9.86 -14.76 17.13
CA LEU A 27 -9.05 -15.02 18.30
C LEU A 27 -7.67 -14.38 18.19
N LEU A 28 -7.00 -14.24 19.33
CA LEU A 28 -5.57 -13.97 19.35
C LEU A 28 -4.80 -15.16 18.73
N PRO A 29 -3.62 -14.93 18.14
CA PRO A 29 -2.90 -15.98 17.42
C PRO A 29 -2.72 -17.27 18.21
N GLN A 30 -2.30 -17.21 19.46
CA GLN A 30 -2.06 -18.38 20.30
C GLN A 30 -3.36 -19.13 20.65
N ASP A 31 -4.42 -18.40 20.96
CA ASP A 31 -5.75 -19.00 21.23
C ASP A 31 -6.33 -19.67 19.96
N ALA A 32 -6.00 -19.13 18.77
CA ALA A 32 -6.41 -19.71 17.49
C ALA A 32 -5.73 -21.06 17.26
N LEU A 33 -4.42 -21.18 17.52
CA LEU A 33 -3.66 -22.42 17.46
C LEU A 33 -4.27 -23.50 18.37
N ASP A 34 -4.44 -23.18 19.65
CA ASP A 34 -5.01 -24.10 20.64
C ASP A 34 -6.43 -24.54 20.26
N ARG A 35 -7.23 -23.62 19.73
CA ARG A 35 -8.60 -23.90 19.28
C ARG A 35 -8.64 -24.87 18.11
N ILE A 36 -7.74 -24.73 17.13
CA ILE A 36 -7.64 -25.64 15.99
C ILE A 36 -7.25 -27.03 16.46
N LEU A 37 -6.20 -27.14 17.26
CA LEU A 37 -5.66 -28.42 17.73
C LEU A 37 -6.62 -29.16 18.67
N SER A 38 -7.42 -28.43 19.45
CA SER A 38 -8.45 -29.03 20.32
C SER A 38 -9.73 -29.43 19.60
N PHE A 39 -9.87 -29.14 18.30
CA PHE A 39 -11.08 -29.50 17.55
C PHE A 39 -11.17 -31.03 17.34
N PRO A 40 -12.38 -31.65 17.41
CA PRO A 40 -12.51 -33.13 17.30
C PRO A 40 -12.00 -33.71 15.97
N GLN A 41 -11.95 -32.93 14.90
CA GLN A 41 -11.43 -33.29 13.58
C GLN A 41 -10.54 -32.16 13.06
N PRO A 42 -9.35 -31.95 13.63
CA PRO A 42 -8.52 -30.80 13.33
C PRO A 42 -8.10 -30.73 11.86
N ALA A 43 -7.77 -31.86 11.23
CA ALA A 43 -7.43 -31.90 9.80
C ALA A 43 -8.59 -31.43 8.91
N ALA A 44 -9.84 -31.82 9.21
CA ALA A 44 -11.00 -31.38 8.44
C ALA A 44 -11.24 -29.87 8.61
N LEU A 45 -10.94 -29.32 9.81
CA LEU A 45 -11.02 -27.88 10.07
C LEU A 45 -9.91 -27.13 9.30
N VAL A 46 -8.66 -27.60 9.36
CA VAL A 46 -7.53 -27.01 8.61
C VAL A 46 -7.80 -27.03 7.11
N HIS A 47 -8.25 -28.15 6.56
CA HIS A 47 -8.59 -28.25 5.13
C HIS A 47 -9.79 -27.37 4.73
N SER A 48 -10.62 -26.93 5.68
CA SER A 48 -11.75 -26.03 5.39
C SER A 48 -11.33 -24.57 5.22
N PHE A 49 -10.11 -24.20 5.65
CA PHE A 49 -9.59 -22.87 5.40
C PHE A 49 -9.21 -22.72 3.92
N PRO A 50 -9.63 -21.65 3.25
CA PRO A 50 -8.98 -21.20 2.02
C PRO A 50 -7.48 -21.06 2.24
N GLU A 51 -6.70 -21.37 1.22
CA GLU A 51 -5.24 -21.41 1.29
C GLU A 51 -4.66 -20.07 1.76
N GLU A 52 -5.22 -18.96 1.28
CA GLU A 52 -4.84 -17.60 1.66
C GLU A 52 -5.14 -17.27 3.13
N GLU A 53 -6.28 -17.76 3.66
CA GLU A 53 -6.63 -17.55 5.08
C GLU A 53 -5.73 -18.38 6.00
N LEU A 54 -5.43 -19.62 5.60
CA LEU A 54 -4.51 -20.47 6.36
C LEU A 54 -3.10 -19.88 6.39
N HIS A 55 -2.59 -19.45 5.24
CA HIS A 55 -1.29 -18.79 5.15
C HIS A 55 -1.21 -17.57 6.06
N MET A 56 -2.21 -16.69 6.02
CA MET A 56 -2.26 -15.53 6.90
C MET A 56 -2.30 -15.90 8.38
N LEU A 57 -3.08 -16.93 8.75
CA LEU A 57 -3.16 -17.41 10.11
C LEU A 57 -1.80 -17.94 10.60
N ILE A 58 -1.07 -18.65 9.73
CA ILE A 58 0.29 -19.13 10.01
C ILE A 58 1.24 -17.95 10.21
N GLN A 59 1.16 -16.91 9.37
CA GLN A 59 2.00 -15.70 9.52
C GLN A 59 1.69 -14.94 10.82
N ASP A 60 0.41 -14.84 11.21
CA ASP A 60 0.00 -14.19 12.46
C ASP A 60 0.49 -14.93 13.71
N ILE A 61 0.44 -16.27 13.71
CA ILE A 61 0.88 -17.12 14.84
C ILE A 61 2.40 -17.15 14.91
N GLY A 62 3.06 -17.24 13.77
CA GLY A 62 4.47 -17.48 13.57
C GLY A 62 4.69 -18.84 12.89
N PRO A 63 5.40 -18.87 11.74
CA PRO A 63 5.60 -20.11 10.98
C PRO A 63 6.21 -21.26 11.78
N ASP A 64 7.14 -20.97 12.67
CA ASP A 64 7.86 -21.99 13.47
C ASP A 64 6.96 -22.59 14.56
N ASP A 65 6.00 -21.81 15.11
CA ASP A 65 5.02 -22.28 16.08
C ASP A 65 3.87 -23.07 15.42
N CYS A 66 3.74 -22.98 14.08
CA CYS A 66 2.66 -23.59 13.32
C CYS A 66 2.95 -24.99 12.77
N LEU A 67 4.06 -25.65 13.13
CA LEU A 67 4.35 -27.02 12.70
C LEU A 67 3.18 -28.00 12.90
N PRO A 68 2.43 -27.97 14.03
CA PRO A 68 1.25 -28.82 14.22
C PRO A 68 0.13 -28.55 13.19
N ILE A 69 -0.09 -27.29 12.78
CA ILE A 69 -1.06 -26.93 11.74
C ILE A 69 -0.56 -27.37 10.37
N LEU A 70 0.72 -27.12 10.07
CA LEU A 70 1.36 -27.52 8.82
C LEU A 70 1.31 -29.04 8.63
N SER A 71 1.42 -29.83 9.70
CA SER A 71 1.29 -31.29 9.63
C SER A 71 -0.10 -31.78 9.21
N LEU A 72 -1.12 -30.96 9.42
CA LEU A 72 -2.52 -31.22 9.08
C LEU A 72 -2.93 -30.58 7.74
N ALA A 73 -2.08 -29.73 7.16
CA ALA A 73 -2.40 -28.99 5.94
C ALA A 73 -2.44 -29.91 4.71
N SER A 74 -3.24 -29.54 3.72
CA SER A 74 -3.36 -30.24 2.44
C SER A 74 -2.22 -29.88 1.48
N ALA A 75 -1.99 -30.71 0.48
CA ALA A 75 -1.03 -30.47 -0.61
C ALA A 75 -1.26 -29.09 -1.29
N ARG A 76 -2.52 -28.72 -1.54
CA ARG A 76 -2.87 -27.41 -2.12
C ARG A 76 -2.51 -26.24 -1.22
N GLN A 77 -2.65 -26.40 0.10
CA GLN A 77 -2.28 -25.36 1.06
C GLN A 77 -0.76 -25.20 1.11
N TRP A 78 0.01 -26.28 1.07
CA TRP A 78 1.46 -26.22 0.94
C TRP A 78 1.91 -25.62 -0.39
N GLU A 79 1.29 -25.99 -1.49
CA GLU A 79 1.56 -25.44 -2.82
C GLU A 79 1.34 -23.91 -2.85
N TYR A 80 0.22 -23.43 -2.26
CA TYR A 80 -0.04 -21.99 -2.15
C TYR A 80 1.02 -21.27 -1.33
N ILE A 81 1.44 -21.83 -0.19
CA ILE A 81 2.51 -21.26 0.63
C ILE A 81 3.80 -21.16 -0.17
N MET A 82 4.16 -22.20 -0.92
CA MET A 82 5.35 -22.17 -1.79
C MET A 82 5.24 -21.17 -2.93
N ASP A 83 4.05 -21.00 -3.49
CA ASP A 83 3.80 -19.99 -4.54
C ASP A 83 3.96 -18.55 -4.03
N ILE A 84 3.70 -18.30 -2.74
CA ILE A 84 3.87 -16.98 -2.13
C ILE A 84 5.30 -16.78 -1.59
N GLU A 85 5.80 -17.72 -0.80
CA GLU A 85 7.00 -17.56 0.03
C GLU A 85 8.28 -18.08 -0.67
N GLY A 86 8.13 -18.98 -1.64
CA GLY A 86 9.26 -19.52 -2.41
C GLY A 86 9.70 -18.64 -3.58
N TRP A 87 9.17 -17.41 -3.70
CA TRP A 87 9.45 -16.51 -4.82
C TRP A 87 9.77 -15.09 -4.36
N SER A 88 10.79 -14.50 -4.97
CA SER A 88 11.08 -13.08 -4.85
C SER A 88 10.74 -12.39 -6.19
N LYS A 89 9.56 -11.77 -6.27
CA LYS A 89 8.98 -11.19 -7.50
C LYS A 89 8.71 -12.26 -8.56
N ASP A 90 9.51 -12.23 -9.63
CA ASP A 90 9.45 -13.10 -10.81
C ASP A 90 10.48 -14.23 -10.80
N ARG A 91 11.26 -14.35 -9.72
CA ARG A 91 12.33 -15.36 -9.59
C ARG A 91 12.11 -16.25 -8.37
N PRO A 92 12.42 -17.56 -8.49
CA PRO A 92 12.44 -18.43 -7.33
C PRO A 92 13.45 -17.93 -6.27
N ASP A 93 13.05 -17.96 -5.02
CA ASP A 93 13.89 -17.63 -3.88
C ASP A 93 14.35 -18.91 -3.18
N LEU A 94 15.61 -19.30 -3.44
CA LEU A 94 16.19 -20.51 -2.83
C LEU A 94 16.17 -20.49 -1.30
N LYS A 95 16.27 -19.31 -0.68
CA LYS A 95 16.21 -19.18 0.78
C LYS A 95 14.80 -19.45 1.28
N GLY A 96 13.82 -18.73 0.77
CA GLY A 96 12.41 -18.93 1.13
C GLY A 96 11.94 -20.37 0.87
N MET A 97 12.33 -20.95 -0.28
CA MET A 97 12.05 -22.35 -0.58
C MET A 97 12.65 -23.30 0.46
N THR A 98 13.92 -23.10 0.83
CA THR A 98 14.59 -23.95 1.83
C THR A 98 13.89 -23.88 3.18
N GLU A 99 13.59 -22.67 3.66
CA GLU A 99 12.94 -22.45 4.96
C GLU A 99 11.56 -23.12 5.04
N TRP A 100 10.72 -22.96 3.99
CA TRP A 100 9.38 -23.55 4.01
C TRP A 100 9.39 -25.07 3.78
N MET A 101 10.21 -25.58 2.87
CA MET A 101 10.36 -27.03 2.68
C MET A 101 10.90 -27.72 3.92
N HIS A 102 11.80 -27.08 4.65
CA HIS A 102 12.28 -27.58 5.94
C HIS A 102 11.13 -27.72 6.95
N ARG A 103 10.31 -26.68 7.11
CA ARG A 103 9.12 -26.71 7.98
C ARG A 103 8.13 -27.81 7.58
N PHE A 104 7.89 -27.99 6.30
CA PHE A 104 7.01 -29.08 5.82
C PHE A 104 7.58 -30.45 6.12
N LEU A 105 8.88 -30.65 5.89
CA LEU A 105 9.57 -31.91 6.19
C LEU A 105 9.53 -32.20 7.69
N GLU A 106 9.78 -31.21 8.55
CA GLU A 106 9.72 -31.34 10.01
C GLU A 106 8.28 -31.62 10.49
N ALA A 107 7.29 -30.94 9.94
CA ALA A 107 5.89 -31.08 10.33
C ALA A 107 5.31 -32.44 9.95
N ASN A 108 5.59 -32.95 8.75
CA ASN A 108 5.05 -34.21 8.24
C ASN A 108 5.96 -34.81 7.14
N PRO A 109 7.02 -35.59 7.52
CA PRO A 109 7.98 -36.15 6.57
C PRO A 109 7.36 -36.97 5.45
N ASP A 110 6.45 -37.89 5.78
CA ASP A 110 5.81 -38.77 4.78
C ASP A 110 4.88 -37.99 3.83
N GLY A 111 4.15 -37.01 4.37
CA GLY A 111 3.31 -36.11 3.61
C GLY A 111 4.13 -35.25 2.67
N PHE A 112 5.25 -34.72 3.16
CA PHE A 112 6.16 -33.89 2.38
C PHE A 112 6.80 -34.67 1.22
N ILE A 113 7.36 -35.86 1.48
CA ILE A 113 7.96 -36.69 0.42
C ILE A 113 6.93 -37.03 -0.66
N ARG A 114 5.67 -37.33 -0.28
CA ARG A 114 4.61 -37.59 -1.24
C ARG A 114 4.31 -36.36 -2.10
N TRP A 115 4.09 -35.21 -1.47
CA TRP A 115 3.84 -33.93 -2.16
C TRP A 115 5.00 -33.56 -3.09
N PHE A 116 6.22 -33.70 -2.60
CA PHE A 116 7.46 -33.47 -3.31
C PHE A 116 7.55 -34.27 -4.62
N LEU A 117 7.14 -35.55 -4.58
CA LEU A 117 7.23 -36.48 -5.72
C LEU A 117 6.03 -36.38 -6.69
N THR A 118 4.90 -35.82 -6.28
CA THR A 118 3.68 -35.78 -7.10
C THR A 118 3.33 -34.38 -7.58
N ASP A 119 3.17 -33.45 -6.65
CA ASP A 119 2.61 -32.14 -6.96
C ASP A 119 3.69 -31.06 -7.20
N ALA A 120 4.88 -31.21 -6.60
CA ALA A 120 5.96 -30.22 -6.64
C ALA A 120 7.16 -30.61 -7.52
N THR A 121 7.07 -31.69 -8.31
CA THR A 121 8.20 -32.35 -8.99
C THR A 121 9.08 -31.36 -9.77
N GLN A 122 8.54 -30.52 -10.64
CA GLN A 122 9.33 -29.59 -11.46
C GLN A 122 10.05 -28.52 -10.64
N MET A 123 9.37 -28.00 -9.60
CA MET A 123 9.97 -27.02 -8.69
C MET A 123 11.13 -27.63 -7.92
N VAL A 124 10.97 -28.86 -7.50
CA VAL A 124 11.96 -29.62 -6.73
C VAL A 124 13.17 -29.98 -7.57
N GLU A 125 12.96 -30.48 -8.78
CA GLU A 125 14.06 -30.76 -9.72
C GLU A 125 14.90 -29.51 -9.97
N TRP A 126 14.25 -28.37 -10.20
CA TRP A 126 14.92 -27.09 -10.33
C TRP A 126 15.70 -26.69 -9.05
N TYR A 127 15.05 -26.83 -7.87
CA TYR A 127 15.67 -26.52 -6.58
C TYR A 127 16.90 -27.38 -6.32
N LEU A 128 16.81 -28.69 -6.55
CA LEU A 128 17.94 -29.61 -6.42
C LEU A 128 19.06 -29.26 -7.41
N HIS A 129 18.73 -29.02 -8.67
CA HIS A 129 19.72 -28.62 -9.68
C HIS A 129 20.50 -27.36 -9.26
N GLN A 130 19.83 -26.37 -8.64
CA GLN A 130 20.47 -25.15 -8.15
C GLN A 130 21.29 -25.36 -6.85
N SER A 131 20.95 -26.40 -6.08
CA SER A 131 21.47 -26.59 -4.73
C SER A 131 22.55 -27.66 -4.61
N ILE A 132 22.59 -28.62 -5.55
CA ILE A 132 23.53 -29.74 -5.51
C ILE A 132 24.19 -29.98 -6.87
N THR A 133 25.43 -30.51 -6.83
CA THR A 133 26.06 -31.15 -7.99
C THR A 133 26.01 -32.65 -7.81
N VAL A 134 25.48 -33.36 -8.80
CA VAL A 134 25.42 -34.82 -8.78
C VAL A 134 26.37 -35.37 -9.85
N LYS A 135 27.16 -36.39 -9.49
CA LYS A 135 28.00 -37.18 -10.41
C LYS A 135 27.65 -38.65 -10.30
N ILE A 136 27.65 -39.34 -11.42
CA ILE A 136 27.53 -40.79 -11.46
C ILE A 136 28.94 -41.34 -11.63
N ARG A 137 29.35 -42.24 -10.72
CA ARG A 137 30.67 -42.85 -10.77
C ARG A 137 30.78 -43.81 -11.94
N GLU A 138 31.78 -43.61 -12.79
CA GLU A 138 32.12 -44.57 -13.83
C GLU A 138 32.90 -45.75 -13.25
N HIS A 139 32.85 -46.92 -13.92
CA HIS A 139 33.36 -48.20 -13.38
C HIS A 139 34.88 -48.19 -13.08
N ASP A 140 35.63 -47.29 -13.72
CA ASP A 140 37.08 -47.16 -13.61
C ASP A 140 37.54 -45.88 -12.85
N GLU A 141 36.62 -45.13 -12.24
CA GLU A 141 36.93 -43.89 -11.56
C GLU A 141 37.22 -44.12 -10.07
N ASP A 142 38.37 -43.62 -9.57
CA ASP A 142 38.69 -43.73 -8.16
C ASP A 142 37.97 -42.63 -7.36
N PHE A 143 37.52 -42.91 -6.14
CA PHE A 143 36.83 -41.96 -5.26
C PHE A 143 37.63 -40.66 -5.05
N SER A 144 38.98 -40.78 -5.02
CA SER A 144 39.90 -39.64 -4.87
C SER A 144 39.79 -38.64 -6.03
N ASP A 145 39.31 -39.02 -7.20
CA ASP A 145 39.23 -38.20 -8.38
C ASP A 145 37.96 -37.32 -8.40
N LEU A 146 36.97 -37.64 -7.53
CA LEU A 146 35.71 -36.89 -7.44
C LEU A 146 35.80 -35.58 -6.66
N GLY A 147 36.84 -35.45 -5.78
CA GLY A 147 37.05 -34.28 -4.89
C GLY A 147 36.52 -34.50 -3.47
N GLU A 148 37.11 -33.74 -2.49
CA GLU A 148 36.91 -33.97 -1.05
C GLU A 148 35.49 -33.66 -0.54
N ASP A 149 34.66 -32.88 -1.30
CA ASP A 149 33.35 -32.40 -0.84
C ASP A 149 32.17 -33.29 -1.30
N PHE A 150 32.44 -34.37 -2.02
CA PHE A 150 31.39 -35.28 -2.47
C PHE A 150 31.13 -36.39 -1.43
N PHE A 151 29.86 -36.68 -1.19
CA PHE A 151 29.41 -37.82 -0.40
C PHE A 151 28.41 -38.66 -1.21
N THR A 152 28.23 -39.89 -0.79
CA THR A 152 27.33 -40.85 -1.41
C THR A 152 26.51 -41.61 -0.38
N LYS A 153 25.33 -42.14 -0.76
CA LYS A 153 24.49 -43.02 0.05
C LYS A 153 24.33 -44.42 -0.56
N ASP A 154 24.72 -44.57 -1.83
CA ASP A 154 24.49 -45.78 -2.60
C ASP A 154 25.70 -46.23 -3.44
N ASP A 155 26.83 -45.55 -3.28
CA ASP A 155 28.08 -45.77 -4.04
C ASP A 155 27.91 -45.62 -5.58
N VAL A 156 26.79 -45.09 -6.03
CA VAL A 156 26.47 -44.84 -7.45
C VAL A 156 26.41 -43.34 -7.71
N PHE A 157 25.59 -42.61 -6.93
CA PHE A 157 25.42 -41.17 -7.03
C PHE A 157 26.25 -40.45 -5.98
N TYR A 158 27.12 -39.58 -6.43
CA TYR A 158 27.99 -38.74 -5.59
C TYR A 158 27.48 -37.31 -5.62
N ILE A 159 27.19 -36.74 -4.46
CA ILE A 159 26.51 -35.50 -4.27
C ILE A 159 27.44 -34.49 -3.59
N ARG A 160 27.49 -33.28 -4.12
CA ARG A 160 28.10 -32.12 -3.47
C ARG A 160 27.05 -31.05 -3.29
N ILE A 161 26.81 -30.61 -2.07
CA ILE A 161 25.91 -29.51 -1.76
C ILE A 161 26.64 -28.19 -1.96
N HIS A 162 25.99 -27.25 -2.63
CA HIS A 162 26.53 -25.91 -2.84
C HIS A 162 26.42 -25.12 -1.52
N ASP A 163 27.54 -24.56 -1.06
CA ASP A 163 27.56 -23.73 0.15
C ASP A 163 26.87 -22.39 -0.12
N ASP A 164 26.17 -21.88 0.89
CA ASP A 164 25.60 -20.55 0.85
C ASP A 164 26.67 -19.49 1.13
N GLU A 165 26.97 -18.65 0.15
CA GLU A 165 27.91 -17.53 0.31
C GLU A 165 27.39 -16.41 1.24
N THR A 166 26.12 -16.46 1.65
CA THR A 166 25.45 -15.45 2.47
C THR A 166 25.05 -16.01 3.84
N ALA A 167 26.01 -16.07 4.74
CA ALA A 167 25.81 -16.55 6.11
C ALA A 167 25.24 -15.47 7.06
N ASP A 168 24.01 -15.03 6.82
CA ASP A 168 23.22 -14.27 7.79
C ASP A 168 21.92 -15.06 8.09
N PHE A 169 22.08 -16.21 8.78
CA PHE A 169 20.97 -17.15 8.99
C PHE A 169 20.51 -17.20 10.44
N SER A 170 19.23 -16.88 10.64
CA SER A 170 18.45 -17.25 11.82
C SER A 170 17.64 -18.54 11.63
N GLY A 171 17.86 -19.30 10.53
CA GLY A 171 17.15 -20.52 10.16
C GLY A 171 18.09 -21.70 9.85
N PRO A 172 17.54 -22.91 9.55
CA PRO A 172 18.34 -24.09 9.20
C PRO A 172 19.15 -23.83 7.93
N SER A 173 20.41 -24.29 7.93
CA SER A 173 21.26 -24.16 6.75
C SER A 173 20.68 -25.02 5.60
N ARG A 174 20.88 -24.56 4.34
CA ARG A 174 20.50 -25.35 3.16
C ARG A 174 21.13 -26.73 3.19
N ARG A 175 22.35 -26.83 3.70
CA ARG A 175 23.05 -28.10 3.86
C ARG A 175 22.31 -29.06 4.81
N GLU A 176 21.90 -28.59 6.00
CA GLU A 176 21.16 -29.41 6.97
C GLU A 176 19.83 -29.89 6.41
N PHE A 177 19.09 -29.01 5.73
CA PHE A 177 17.84 -29.39 5.06
C PHE A 177 18.07 -30.44 3.98
N LEU A 178 19.04 -30.24 3.07
CA LEU A 178 19.30 -31.17 1.96
C LEU A 178 19.82 -32.52 2.46
N GLU A 179 20.67 -32.56 3.46
CA GLU A 179 21.11 -33.82 4.07
C GLU A 179 19.94 -34.58 4.69
N SER A 180 19.03 -33.88 5.38
CA SER A 180 17.80 -34.46 5.93
C SER A 180 16.87 -34.96 4.83
N LEU A 181 16.62 -34.16 3.80
CA LEU A 181 15.78 -34.52 2.65
C LEU A 181 16.29 -35.76 1.93
N LEU A 182 17.59 -35.79 1.59
CA LEU A 182 18.23 -36.93 0.91
C LEU A 182 18.19 -38.22 1.77
N ASN A 183 18.29 -38.07 3.10
CA ASN A 183 18.12 -39.21 4.01
C ASN A 183 16.70 -39.76 3.98
N HIS A 184 15.68 -38.87 4.03
CA HIS A 184 14.28 -39.30 3.98
C HIS A 184 13.92 -39.92 2.62
N LEU A 185 14.40 -39.35 1.51
CA LEU A 185 14.20 -39.91 0.17
C LEU A 185 14.80 -41.31 0.04
N ALA A 186 16.07 -41.49 0.45
CA ALA A 186 16.75 -42.78 0.38
C ALA A 186 16.10 -43.84 1.29
N ALA A 187 15.58 -43.42 2.46
CA ALA A 187 14.86 -44.33 3.37
C ALA A 187 13.45 -44.67 2.89
N HIS A 188 12.80 -43.74 2.16
CA HIS A 188 11.44 -43.97 1.62
C HIS A 188 11.44 -44.95 0.47
N ASP A 189 12.26 -44.71 -0.56
CA ASP A 189 12.43 -45.59 -1.72
C ASP A 189 13.75 -45.28 -2.43
N HIS A 190 14.61 -46.29 -2.55
CA HIS A 190 15.92 -46.15 -3.15
C HIS A 190 15.90 -45.87 -4.66
N GLU A 191 14.94 -46.50 -5.39
CA GLU A 191 14.79 -46.25 -6.83
C GLU A 191 14.31 -44.85 -7.10
N ILE A 192 13.37 -44.35 -6.28
CA ILE A 192 12.88 -42.98 -6.36
C ILE A 192 14.00 -41.99 -6.04
N TYR A 193 14.82 -42.25 -5.02
CA TYR A 193 15.99 -41.43 -4.68
C TYR A 193 16.93 -41.29 -5.88
N GLN A 194 17.30 -42.41 -6.52
CA GLN A 194 18.16 -42.38 -7.71
C GLN A 194 17.52 -41.64 -8.89
N LYS A 195 16.22 -41.86 -9.12
CA LYS A 195 15.46 -41.20 -10.17
C LYS A 195 15.47 -39.67 -9.98
N VAL A 196 15.17 -39.18 -8.78
CA VAL A 196 15.17 -37.73 -8.46
C VAL A 196 16.52 -37.11 -8.72
N LEU A 197 17.61 -37.79 -8.31
CA LEU A 197 18.97 -37.27 -8.55
C LEU A 197 19.31 -37.24 -10.05
N PHE A 198 18.91 -38.26 -10.79
CA PHE A 198 19.11 -38.33 -12.24
C PHE A 198 18.33 -37.23 -12.97
N GLU A 199 17.08 -37.00 -12.60
CA GLU A 199 16.24 -35.95 -13.17
C GLU A 199 16.80 -34.56 -12.86
N ALA A 200 17.28 -34.33 -11.62
CA ALA A 200 17.93 -33.08 -11.25
C ALA A 200 19.19 -32.75 -12.09
N MET A 201 19.92 -33.78 -12.57
CA MET A 201 21.08 -33.58 -13.47
C MET A 201 20.64 -33.13 -14.88
N ALA A 202 19.46 -33.53 -15.32
CA ALA A 202 18.94 -33.29 -16.67
C ALA A 202 18.16 -31.97 -16.83
N VAL A 203 17.97 -31.21 -15.75
CA VAL A 203 17.21 -29.96 -15.75
C VAL A 203 17.87 -28.92 -16.66
N ILE A 204 17.06 -28.26 -17.51
CA ILE A 204 17.43 -27.05 -18.24
C ILE A 204 16.91 -25.85 -17.40
N PRO A 205 17.79 -25.16 -16.62
CA PRO A 205 17.33 -24.24 -15.58
C PRO A 205 16.38 -23.14 -16.06
N ALA A 206 16.68 -22.55 -17.22
CA ALA A 206 15.89 -21.44 -17.77
C ALA A 206 14.48 -21.87 -18.19
N GLU A 207 14.34 -23.04 -18.82
CA GLU A 207 13.05 -23.56 -19.26
C GLU A 207 12.19 -23.97 -18.06
N THR A 208 12.80 -24.64 -17.09
CA THR A 208 12.09 -25.09 -15.89
C THR A 208 11.68 -23.91 -15.01
N GLU A 209 12.51 -22.86 -14.89
CA GLU A 209 12.15 -21.64 -14.17
C GLU A 209 10.97 -20.91 -14.82
N GLU A 210 10.97 -20.78 -16.16
CA GLU A 210 9.89 -20.13 -16.90
C GLU A 210 8.57 -20.93 -16.77
N GLU A 211 8.62 -22.26 -16.86
CA GLU A 211 7.44 -23.12 -16.71
C GLU A 211 6.91 -23.07 -15.27
N ASN A 212 7.75 -23.14 -14.26
CA ASN A 212 7.35 -22.98 -12.86
C ASN A 212 6.71 -21.61 -12.62
N TYR A 213 7.27 -20.54 -13.18
CA TYR A 213 6.69 -19.20 -13.11
C TYR A 213 5.31 -19.14 -13.77
N ARG A 214 5.17 -19.74 -14.95
CA ARG A 214 3.89 -19.81 -15.67
C ARG A 214 2.83 -20.55 -14.86
N LEU A 215 3.15 -21.75 -14.34
CA LEU A 215 2.22 -22.59 -13.56
C LEU A 215 1.82 -21.88 -12.26
N ARG A 216 2.78 -21.28 -11.55
CA ARG A 216 2.51 -20.45 -10.38
C ARG A 216 1.51 -19.32 -10.69
N ASN A 217 1.74 -18.59 -11.76
CA ASN A 217 0.85 -17.48 -12.13
C ASN A 217 -0.57 -17.96 -12.48
N VAL A 218 -0.72 -19.13 -13.08
CA VAL A 218 -2.04 -19.74 -13.33
C VAL A 218 -2.75 -20.03 -12.01
N ARG A 219 -2.08 -20.69 -11.05
CA ARG A 219 -2.66 -21.00 -9.72
C ARG A 219 -3.01 -19.75 -8.93
N LEU A 220 -2.11 -18.77 -8.94
CA LEU A 220 -2.34 -17.50 -8.23
C LEU A 220 -3.46 -16.68 -8.89
N ALA A 221 -3.60 -16.72 -10.23
CA ALA A 221 -4.68 -16.04 -10.93
C ALA A 221 -6.07 -16.62 -10.57
N GLU A 222 -6.19 -17.93 -10.32
CA GLU A 222 -7.40 -18.56 -9.79
C GLU A 222 -7.79 -18.01 -8.40
N LYS A 223 -6.82 -17.51 -7.65
CA LYS A 223 -7.01 -16.82 -6.35
C LYS A 223 -7.14 -15.31 -6.48
N GLY A 224 -7.21 -14.77 -7.69
CA GLY A 224 -7.28 -13.32 -7.93
C GLY A 224 -5.94 -12.60 -7.78
N LEU A 225 -4.83 -13.33 -7.65
CA LEU A 225 -3.47 -12.78 -7.66
C LEU A 225 -2.95 -12.79 -9.10
N LEU A 226 -3.22 -11.72 -9.84
CA LEU A 226 -2.79 -11.58 -11.23
C LEU A 226 -1.28 -11.33 -11.34
N PRO A 227 -0.65 -11.65 -12.49
CA PRO A 227 0.71 -11.21 -12.79
C PRO A 227 0.85 -9.69 -12.63
N TYR A 228 2.04 -9.22 -12.25
CA TYR A 228 2.28 -7.80 -11.94
C TYR A 228 1.83 -6.85 -13.07
N GLU A 229 2.12 -7.20 -14.31
CA GLU A 229 1.78 -6.41 -15.51
C GLU A 229 0.26 -6.22 -15.67
N GLU A 230 -0.51 -7.22 -15.30
CA GLU A 230 -1.98 -7.17 -15.32
C GLU A 230 -2.52 -6.48 -14.07
N ALA A 231 -1.97 -6.80 -12.90
CA ALA A 231 -2.39 -6.23 -11.63
C ALA A 231 -2.27 -4.71 -11.59
N VAL A 232 -1.20 -4.13 -12.18
CA VAL A 232 -1.00 -2.67 -12.29
C VAL A 232 -2.14 -2.00 -13.04
N GLY A 233 -2.87 -2.72 -13.89
CA GLY A 233 -4.05 -2.23 -14.60
C GLY A 233 -5.15 -1.72 -13.68
N VAL A 234 -5.21 -2.13 -12.40
CA VAL A 234 -6.14 -1.62 -11.40
C VAL A 234 -6.01 -0.10 -11.19
N TYR A 235 -4.82 0.45 -11.41
CA TYR A 235 -4.53 1.86 -11.28
C TYR A 235 -4.73 2.70 -12.54
N GLN A 236 -5.20 2.09 -13.64
CA GLN A 236 -5.56 2.86 -14.83
C GLN A 236 -6.80 3.71 -14.53
N PRO A 237 -6.72 5.06 -14.67
CA PRO A 237 -7.85 5.92 -14.35
C PRO A 237 -9.03 5.68 -15.27
N LEU A 238 -10.23 5.74 -14.72
CA LEU A 238 -11.48 5.67 -15.46
C LEU A 238 -12.29 6.95 -15.19
N LYS A 239 -12.63 7.69 -16.23
CA LYS A 239 -13.49 8.88 -16.08
C LYS A 239 -14.92 8.48 -15.75
N ALA A 240 -15.60 9.28 -14.93
CA ALA A 240 -16.99 9.03 -14.53
C ALA A 240 -17.94 8.93 -15.75
N GLU A 241 -17.70 9.70 -16.81
CA GLU A 241 -18.49 9.64 -18.04
C GLU A 241 -18.33 8.30 -18.78
N SER A 242 -17.13 7.73 -18.75
CA SER A 242 -16.81 6.45 -19.40
C SER A 242 -17.23 5.25 -18.53
N PHE A 243 -17.48 5.46 -17.25
CA PHE A 243 -17.88 4.40 -16.32
C PHE A 243 -19.23 3.77 -16.72
N PHE A 244 -20.22 4.60 -17.07
CA PHE A 244 -21.56 4.11 -17.43
C PHE A 244 -21.61 3.37 -18.78
N ALA A 245 -20.55 3.46 -19.58
CA ALA A 245 -20.38 2.67 -20.80
C ALA A 245 -19.80 1.26 -20.52
N GLN A 246 -19.36 0.98 -19.29
CA GLN A 246 -18.89 -0.36 -18.93
C GLN A 246 -20.04 -1.38 -18.95
N PRO A 247 -19.74 -2.63 -19.36
CA PRO A 247 -20.76 -3.68 -19.35
C PRO A 247 -21.20 -3.96 -17.91
N PRO A 248 -22.51 -4.17 -17.67
CA PRO A 248 -22.98 -4.60 -16.36
C PRO A 248 -22.48 -6.01 -16.06
N LYS A 249 -22.07 -6.24 -14.81
CA LYS A 249 -21.71 -7.59 -14.37
C LYS A 249 -22.94 -8.45 -14.16
N HIS A 250 -22.74 -9.76 -14.26
CA HIS A 250 -23.78 -10.73 -13.99
C HIS A 250 -23.56 -11.35 -12.60
N ILE A 251 -24.48 -11.11 -11.68
CA ILE A 251 -24.49 -11.79 -10.38
C ILE A 251 -25.43 -13.00 -10.52
N PRO A 252 -24.97 -14.23 -10.27
CA PRO A 252 -25.81 -15.43 -10.31
C PRO A 252 -26.99 -15.32 -9.34
N LYS A 253 -28.20 -15.70 -9.78
CA LYS A 253 -29.41 -15.62 -8.93
C LYS A 253 -29.40 -16.63 -7.78
N THR A 254 -28.75 -17.75 -7.95
CA THR A 254 -28.53 -18.78 -6.93
C THR A 254 -27.04 -18.80 -6.58
N PRO A 255 -26.65 -18.47 -5.35
CA PRO A 255 -25.27 -18.62 -4.93
C PRO A 255 -24.90 -20.11 -5.00
N ASP A 256 -23.70 -20.41 -5.46
CA ASP A 256 -23.11 -21.72 -5.30
C ASP A 256 -22.87 -21.93 -3.79
N PRO A 257 -23.51 -22.91 -3.13
CA PRO A 257 -23.31 -23.15 -1.71
C PRO A 257 -21.84 -23.42 -1.36
N GLU A 258 -21.09 -24.10 -2.24
CA GLU A 258 -19.68 -24.38 -2.03
C GLU A 258 -18.84 -23.11 -2.10
N ALA A 259 -19.10 -22.20 -3.05
CA ALA A 259 -18.44 -20.92 -3.14
C ALA A 259 -18.68 -20.03 -1.91
N LEU A 260 -19.85 -20.17 -1.27
CA LEU A 260 -20.22 -19.42 -0.06
C LEU A 260 -19.33 -19.80 1.13
N TRP A 261 -19.01 -21.10 1.25
CA TRP A 261 -18.18 -21.62 2.34
C TRP A 261 -16.68 -21.35 2.14
N LEU A 262 -16.26 -21.14 0.90
CA LEU A 262 -14.86 -20.88 0.52
C LEU A 262 -14.53 -19.37 0.43
N THR A 263 -15.53 -18.48 0.56
CA THR A 263 -15.27 -17.03 0.48
C THR A 263 -14.38 -16.57 1.64
N PRO A 264 -13.27 -15.87 1.36
CA PRO A 264 -12.41 -15.33 2.38
C PRO A 264 -13.16 -14.36 3.32
N MET A 265 -13.07 -14.60 4.63
CA MET A 265 -13.79 -13.79 5.63
C MET A 265 -12.99 -12.61 6.14
N VAL A 266 -11.67 -12.69 6.09
CA VAL A 266 -10.77 -11.67 6.65
C VAL A 266 -11.03 -10.31 6.01
N HIS A 267 -11.22 -10.28 4.71
CA HIS A 267 -11.47 -9.05 3.97
C HIS A 267 -12.80 -8.38 4.35
N GLY A 268 -13.84 -9.17 4.61
CA GLY A 268 -15.16 -8.64 4.97
C GLY A 268 -15.25 -8.06 6.38
N GLN A 269 -14.34 -8.43 7.28
CA GLN A 269 -14.33 -7.95 8.67
C GLN A 269 -13.63 -6.60 8.85
N GLU A 270 -12.75 -6.24 7.92
CA GLU A 270 -11.95 -5.03 7.98
C GLU A 270 -12.59 -3.82 7.28
N ILE A 271 -13.71 -4.03 6.58
CA ILE A 271 -14.43 -2.94 5.90
C ILE A 271 -15.13 -2.09 6.96
N SER A 272 -14.74 -0.82 7.06
CA SER A 272 -15.36 0.12 7.99
C SER A 272 -16.83 0.34 7.65
N SER A 273 -17.72 0.11 8.63
CA SER A 273 -19.15 0.41 8.52
C SER A 273 -19.43 1.91 8.30
N ASP A 274 -18.47 2.79 8.61
CA ASP A 274 -18.61 4.23 8.44
C ASP A 274 -18.29 4.70 7.03
N SER A 275 -17.56 3.89 6.23
CA SER A 275 -17.28 4.19 4.83
C SER A 275 -18.55 4.08 3.97
N LEU A 276 -18.63 4.87 2.89
CA LEU A 276 -19.76 4.77 1.96
C LEU A 276 -19.85 3.37 1.34
N PHE A 277 -18.72 2.78 0.96
CA PHE A 277 -18.67 1.42 0.44
C PHE A 277 -19.19 0.39 1.46
N GLY A 278 -18.77 0.49 2.74
CA GLY A 278 -19.26 -0.41 3.79
C GLY A 278 -20.76 -0.29 4.04
N ARG A 279 -21.29 0.94 4.07
CA ARG A 279 -22.74 1.19 4.17
C ARG A 279 -23.53 0.68 2.96
N ALA A 280 -22.99 0.84 1.75
CA ALA A 280 -23.59 0.31 0.54
C ALA A 280 -23.60 -1.23 0.55
N LEU A 281 -22.50 -1.86 0.95
CA LEU A 281 -22.38 -3.31 1.07
C LEU A 281 -23.37 -3.91 2.08
N ALA A 282 -23.70 -3.18 3.15
CA ALA A 282 -24.72 -3.59 4.13
C ALA A 282 -26.16 -3.56 3.58
N GLN A 283 -26.41 -2.90 2.47
CA GLN A 283 -27.75 -2.80 1.86
C GLN A 283 -27.98 -3.78 0.69
N VAL A 284 -26.94 -4.46 0.21
CA VAL A 284 -27.07 -5.43 -0.89
C VAL A 284 -27.77 -6.71 -0.43
N SER A 285 -28.36 -7.44 -1.39
CA SER A 285 -28.97 -8.73 -1.10
C SER A 285 -27.95 -9.76 -0.62
N SER A 286 -28.39 -10.75 0.19
CA SER A 286 -27.51 -11.80 0.70
C SER A 286 -26.78 -12.57 -0.41
N ASN A 287 -27.44 -12.78 -1.56
CA ASN A 287 -26.84 -13.44 -2.71
C ASN A 287 -25.74 -12.59 -3.37
N ALA A 288 -25.97 -11.27 -3.48
CA ALA A 288 -24.98 -10.34 -4.03
C ALA A 288 -23.79 -10.15 -3.07
N LEU A 289 -24.05 -10.21 -1.76
CA LEU A 289 -23.01 -9.96 -0.73
C LEU A 289 -21.83 -10.91 -0.88
N CYS A 290 -22.06 -12.22 -1.02
CA CYS A 290 -20.98 -13.21 -1.16
C CYS A 290 -20.16 -12.99 -2.42
N TYR A 291 -20.85 -12.71 -3.53
CA TYR A 291 -20.17 -12.41 -4.79
C TYR A 291 -19.31 -11.14 -4.67
N LEU A 292 -19.85 -10.09 -4.05
CA LEU A 292 -19.14 -8.84 -3.83
C LEU A 292 -17.97 -8.97 -2.86
N GLN A 293 -18.08 -9.84 -1.86
CA GLN A 293 -16.97 -10.14 -0.95
C GLN A 293 -15.81 -10.83 -1.69
N ALA A 294 -16.11 -11.81 -2.55
CA ALA A 294 -15.10 -12.46 -3.37
C ALA A 294 -14.46 -11.49 -4.38
N GLU A 295 -15.28 -10.65 -5.04
CA GLU A 295 -14.79 -9.62 -5.96
C GLU A 295 -13.91 -8.58 -5.24
N PHE A 296 -14.30 -8.17 -4.02
CA PHE A 296 -13.52 -7.27 -3.18
C PHE A 296 -12.19 -7.90 -2.76
N ALA A 297 -12.18 -9.18 -2.38
CA ALA A 297 -10.97 -9.92 -2.07
C ALA A 297 -10.02 -9.97 -3.28
N GLY A 298 -10.55 -10.31 -4.48
CA GLY A 298 -9.77 -10.27 -5.71
C GLY A 298 -9.18 -8.88 -6.02
N LEU A 299 -9.96 -7.81 -5.78
CA LEU A 299 -9.47 -6.44 -5.95
C LEU A 299 -8.36 -6.09 -4.94
N CYS A 300 -8.48 -6.54 -3.68
CA CYS A 300 -7.40 -6.40 -2.69
C CYS A 300 -6.14 -7.14 -3.13
N ASN A 301 -6.27 -8.37 -3.64
CA ASN A 301 -5.16 -9.15 -4.15
C ASN A 301 -4.46 -8.46 -5.34
N GLN A 302 -5.22 -7.85 -6.26
CA GLN A 302 -4.64 -7.03 -7.33
C GLN A 302 -3.83 -5.85 -6.80
N VAL A 303 -4.35 -5.16 -5.78
CA VAL A 303 -3.63 -4.03 -5.15
C VAL A 303 -2.36 -4.51 -4.43
N ILE A 304 -2.41 -5.65 -3.73
CA ILE A 304 -1.24 -6.26 -3.08
C ILE A 304 -0.12 -6.49 -4.11
N VAL A 305 -0.44 -7.13 -5.22
CA VAL A 305 0.53 -7.40 -6.29
C VAL A 305 1.01 -6.11 -6.96
N ALA A 306 0.09 -5.19 -7.30
CA ALA A 306 0.41 -3.93 -7.98
C ALA A 306 1.29 -3.00 -7.14
N ASP A 307 1.18 -3.04 -5.81
CA ASP A 307 1.98 -2.27 -4.88
C ASP A 307 3.19 -3.04 -4.35
N ARG A 308 3.33 -4.33 -4.71
CA ARG A 308 4.39 -5.23 -4.24
C ARG A 308 4.46 -5.29 -2.70
N ILE A 309 3.29 -5.37 -2.07
CA ILE A 309 3.17 -5.44 -0.62
C ILE A 309 3.47 -6.87 -0.18
N GLN A 310 4.44 -7.03 0.71
CA GLN A 310 4.61 -8.29 1.45
C GLN A 310 3.63 -8.31 2.61
N ILE A 311 2.76 -9.30 2.63
CA ILE A 311 1.79 -9.49 3.70
C ILE A 311 2.44 -10.37 4.77
N SER A 312 2.84 -9.75 5.88
CA SER A 312 3.44 -10.42 7.04
C SER A 312 2.43 -10.69 8.16
N GLY A 313 1.18 -10.20 8.02
CA GLY A 313 0.13 -10.40 9.01
C GLY A 313 -1.12 -9.55 8.75
N ARG A 314 -2.07 -9.61 9.68
CA ARG A 314 -3.38 -8.93 9.58
C ARG A 314 -3.28 -7.41 9.42
N ASN A 315 -2.28 -6.78 10.02
CA ASN A 315 -2.11 -5.33 9.94
C ASN A 315 -1.82 -4.86 8.51
N ASP A 316 -1.04 -5.63 7.75
CA ASP A 316 -0.73 -5.33 6.36
C ASP A 316 -1.98 -5.46 5.50
N LEU A 317 -2.73 -6.55 5.70
CA LEU A 317 -4.00 -6.75 5.01
C LEU A 317 -5.01 -5.65 5.37
N SER A 318 -5.13 -5.27 6.64
CA SER A 318 -6.03 -4.19 7.08
C SER A 318 -5.70 -2.88 6.36
N ARG A 319 -4.41 -2.56 6.16
CA ARG A 319 -3.99 -1.38 5.38
C ARG A 319 -4.47 -1.45 3.92
N VAL A 320 -4.34 -2.62 3.27
CA VAL A 320 -4.81 -2.82 1.90
C VAL A 320 -6.34 -2.69 1.82
N VAL A 321 -7.07 -3.34 2.72
CA VAL A 321 -8.54 -3.27 2.80
C VAL A 321 -9.01 -1.83 3.00
N LYS A 322 -8.39 -1.06 3.89
CA LYS A 322 -8.68 0.36 4.09
C LYS A 322 -8.41 1.20 2.85
N LYS A 323 -7.31 0.94 2.16
CA LYS A 323 -6.96 1.59 0.89
C LYS A 323 -8.03 1.32 -0.17
N VAL A 324 -8.34 0.05 -0.42
CA VAL A 324 -9.30 -0.36 -1.45
C VAL A 324 -10.71 0.19 -1.14
N SER A 325 -11.19 0.05 0.10
CA SER A 325 -12.50 0.56 0.52
C SER A 325 -12.57 2.10 0.47
N GLY A 326 -11.47 2.80 0.74
CA GLY A 326 -11.35 4.24 0.60
C GLY A 326 -11.57 4.70 -0.85
N TYR A 327 -10.81 4.14 -1.79
CA TYR A 327 -10.96 4.49 -3.21
C TYR A 327 -12.31 4.05 -3.80
N LEU A 328 -12.87 2.91 -3.35
CA LEU A 328 -14.25 2.54 -3.70
C LEU A 328 -15.26 3.58 -3.19
N SER A 329 -15.10 4.06 -1.96
CA SER A 329 -15.97 5.11 -1.39
C SER A 329 -15.89 6.41 -2.19
N ILE A 330 -14.68 6.87 -2.53
CA ILE A 330 -14.49 8.06 -3.37
C ILE A 330 -15.15 7.88 -4.74
N GLY A 331 -14.96 6.71 -5.38
CA GLY A 331 -15.58 6.40 -6.66
C GLY A 331 -17.11 6.42 -6.57
N LEU A 332 -17.69 5.80 -5.54
CA LEU A 332 -19.13 5.80 -5.29
C LEU A 332 -19.65 7.21 -4.98
N GLU A 333 -18.98 7.99 -4.14
CA GLU A 333 -19.33 9.37 -3.88
C GLU A 333 -19.41 10.16 -5.19
N ARG A 334 -18.39 10.03 -6.06
CA ARG A 334 -18.37 10.71 -7.36
C ARG A 334 -19.48 10.29 -8.28
N LEU A 335 -19.79 8.98 -8.35
CA LEU A 335 -20.77 8.42 -9.28
C LEU A 335 -22.22 8.62 -8.83
N THR A 336 -22.45 8.86 -7.53
CA THR A 336 -23.81 8.99 -6.95
C THR A 336 -24.13 10.40 -6.48
N ILE A 337 -23.20 11.36 -6.55
CA ILE A 337 -23.44 12.76 -6.22
C ILE A 337 -24.48 13.35 -7.19
N GLU A 338 -25.67 13.55 -6.67
CA GLU A 338 -26.64 14.52 -7.14
C GLU A 338 -26.88 15.51 -5.99
N THR A 339 -27.55 16.60 -6.21
CA THR A 339 -27.73 17.82 -5.40
C THR A 339 -27.80 17.73 -3.86
N CYS A 340 -27.80 16.56 -3.22
CA CYS A 340 -27.99 16.37 -1.77
C CYS A 340 -27.03 15.38 -1.06
N GLY A 341 -25.86 15.08 -1.63
CA GLY A 341 -24.89 14.16 -0.99
C GLY A 341 -24.93 12.72 -1.53
N ALA A 342 -24.00 11.88 -1.06
CA ALA A 342 -23.87 10.50 -1.52
C ALA A 342 -25.05 9.63 -1.06
N ASP A 343 -25.73 8.99 -2.02
CA ASP A 343 -26.87 8.10 -1.76
C ASP A 343 -26.39 6.66 -1.57
N VAL A 344 -26.58 6.10 -0.38
CA VAL A 344 -26.20 4.73 -0.03
C VAL A 344 -26.95 3.70 -0.87
N SER A 345 -28.26 3.91 -1.14
CA SER A 345 -29.06 2.97 -1.92
C SER A 345 -28.63 2.94 -3.40
N ARG A 346 -28.31 4.10 -3.96
CA ARG A 346 -27.70 4.17 -5.30
C ARG A 346 -26.32 3.54 -5.34
N SER A 347 -25.51 3.76 -4.31
CA SER A 347 -24.20 3.13 -4.18
C SER A 347 -24.31 1.61 -4.14
N ALA A 348 -25.29 1.06 -3.41
CA ALA A 348 -25.59 -0.37 -3.40
C ALA A 348 -25.98 -0.90 -4.79
N ALA A 349 -26.87 -0.20 -5.50
CA ALA A 349 -27.24 -0.56 -6.87
C ALA A 349 -26.03 -0.49 -7.85
N MET A 350 -25.12 0.47 -7.66
CA MET A 350 -23.90 0.59 -8.47
C MET A 350 -22.96 -0.59 -8.28
N ILE A 351 -22.69 -0.98 -7.04
CA ILE A 351 -21.80 -2.13 -6.75
C ILE A 351 -22.42 -3.47 -7.15
N GLU A 352 -23.73 -3.61 -7.20
CA GLU A 352 -24.39 -4.79 -7.74
C GLU A 352 -24.33 -4.85 -9.27
N ARG A 353 -24.30 -3.71 -9.93
CA ARG A 353 -24.39 -3.63 -11.40
C ARG A 353 -23.03 -3.57 -12.09
N PHE A 354 -22.05 -2.90 -11.52
CA PHE A 354 -20.75 -2.66 -12.14
C PHE A 354 -19.62 -3.29 -11.35
N ALA A 355 -18.52 -3.65 -12.03
CA ALA A 355 -17.34 -4.22 -11.41
C ALA A 355 -16.73 -3.26 -10.36
N LEU A 356 -16.34 -3.80 -9.19
CA LEU A 356 -15.70 -3.01 -8.13
C LEU A 356 -14.38 -2.39 -8.62
N ALA A 357 -13.62 -3.09 -9.46
CA ALA A 357 -12.42 -2.55 -10.09
C ALA A 357 -12.70 -1.29 -10.92
N ALA A 358 -13.84 -1.20 -11.62
CA ALA A 358 -14.23 0.01 -12.36
C ALA A 358 -14.54 1.18 -11.40
N VAL A 359 -15.24 0.93 -10.30
CA VAL A 359 -15.52 1.94 -9.26
C VAL A 359 -14.22 2.43 -8.62
N PHE A 360 -13.31 1.51 -8.28
CA PHE A 360 -11.99 1.83 -7.74
C PHE A 360 -11.19 2.72 -8.69
N ARG A 361 -11.17 2.39 -9.98
CA ARG A 361 -10.47 3.16 -11.03
C ARG A 361 -11.03 4.57 -11.20
N VAL A 362 -12.32 4.80 -10.95
CA VAL A 362 -12.90 6.15 -10.89
C VAL A 362 -12.34 6.90 -9.68
N GLY A 363 -12.40 6.32 -8.48
CA GLY A 363 -11.93 6.97 -7.26
C GLY A 363 -10.43 7.27 -7.30
N PHE A 364 -9.61 6.30 -7.70
CA PHE A 364 -8.17 6.50 -7.84
C PHE A 364 -7.82 7.49 -8.97
N GLY A 365 -8.59 7.48 -10.06
CA GLY A 365 -8.43 8.40 -11.20
C GLY A 365 -8.54 9.86 -10.78
N MET A 366 -9.46 10.21 -9.87
CA MET A 366 -9.59 11.57 -9.35
C MET A 366 -8.33 12.02 -8.58
N VAL A 367 -7.72 11.13 -7.81
CA VAL A 367 -6.46 11.42 -7.10
C VAL A 367 -5.31 11.62 -8.10
N LEU A 368 -5.25 10.80 -9.15
CA LEU A 368 -4.26 10.95 -10.22
C LEU A 368 -4.41 12.28 -10.98
N GLU A 369 -5.62 12.75 -11.20
CA GLU A 369 -5.85 14.06 -11.83
C GLU A 369 -5.21 15.19 -11.00
N LEU A 370 -5.37 15.16 -9.67
CA LEU A 370 -4.70 16.11 -8.78
C LEU A 370 -3.17 16.00 -8.85
N LYS A 371 -2.64 14.77 -8.85
CA LYS A 371 -1.20 14.52 -9.02
C LYS A 371 -0.68 15.10 -10.31
N TRP A 372 -1.31 14.81 -11.44
CA TRP A 372 -0.87 15.32 -12.74
C TRP A 372 -0.94 16.84 -12.84
N ARG A 373 -1.96 17.44 -12.20
CA ARG A 373 -2.06 18.89 -12.07
C ARG A 373 -0.90 19.47 -11.26
N ALA A 374 -0.54 18.85 -10.14
CA ALA A 374 0.60 19.24 -9.32
C ALA A 374 1.94 19.06 -10.05
N GLU A 375 2.15 17.94 -10.75
CA GLU A 375 3.35 17.68 -11.56
C GLU A 375 3.50 18.67 -12.73
N SER A 376 2.38 18.96 -13.42
CA SER A 376 2.35 19.92 -14.52
C SER A 376 2.65 21.34 -14.04
N TRP A 377 2.07 21.75 -12.91
CA TRP A 377 2.36 23.03 -12.27
C TRP A 377 3.83 23.11 -11.86
N ARG A 378 4.35 22.12 -11.11
CA ARG A 378 5.73 22.11 -10.61
C ARG A 378 6.76 22.36 -11.72
N LYS A 379 6.59 21.75 -12.89
CA LYS A 379 7.50 21.92 -14.05
C LYS A 379 7.51 23.34 -14.61
N ARG A 380 6.43 24.10 -14.44
CA ARG A 380 6.24 25.43 -15.04
C ARG A 380 6.18 26.55 -14.01
N SER A 381 6.21 26.23 -12.72
CA SER A 381 6.05 27.17 -11.63
C SER A 381 7.12 28.25 -11.63
N TRP A 382 6.74 29.46 -11.21
CA TRP A 382 7.67 30.55 -10.96
C TRP A 382 8.73 30.15 -9.92
N MET A 383 8.31 29.48 -8.84
CA MET A 383 9.20 28.95 -7.80
C MET A 383 10.34 28.12 -8.43
N HIS A 384 10.03 27.17 -9.31
CA HIS A 384 11.04 26.31 -9.94
C HIS A 384 11.96 27.11 -10.86
N ARG A 385 11.42 28.02 -11.68
CA ARG A 385 12.19 28.91 -12.55
C ARG A 385 13.10 29.87 -11.78
N SER A 386 12.69 30.26 -10.58
CA SER A 386 13.46 31.11 -9.68
C SER A 386 14.51 30.36 -8.86
N GLY A 387 14.67 29.03 -9.06
CA GLY A 387 15.66 28.21 -8.35
C GLY A 387 15.32 27.92 -6.89
N LEU A 388 14.08 28.15 -6.47
CA LEU A 388 13.61 27.91 -5.10
C LEU A 388 13.23 26.44 -4.88
N GLY A 389 13.49 25.92 -3.69
CA GLY A 389 13.08 24.58 -3.27
C GLY A 389 11.60 24.53 -2.82
N MET A 390 11.07 23.32 -2.67
CA MET A 390 9.69 23.11 -2.23
C MET A 390 9.40 23.62 -0.81
N ASN A 391 10.43 23.75 0.03
CA ASN A 391 10.35 24.37 1.37
C ASN A 391 9.90 25.84 1.36
N PHE A 392 9.90 26.50 0.20
CA PHE A 392 9.35 27.83 0.01
C PHE A 392 7.85 27.92 0.34
N TRP A 393 7.11 26.80 0.21
CA TRP A 393 5.66 26.76 0.38
C TRP A 393 5.16 26.58 1.82
N ASP A 394 6.05 26.61 2.81
CA ASP A 394 5.66 26.33 4.19
C ASP A 394 5.30 24.84 4.45
N GLU A 395 5.31 24.46 5.74
CA GLU A 395 5.21 23.05 6.17
C GLU A 395 3.92 22.37 5.69
N LYS A 396 2.78 23.05 5.89
CA LYS A 396 1.46 22.50 5.51
C LYS A 396 1.33 22.25 4.01
N TRP A 397 1.72 23.23 3.20
CA TRP A 397 1.63 23.14 1.74
C TRP A 397 2.68 22.18 1.20
N LEU A 398 3.89 22.19 1.78
CA LEU A 398 4.93 21.21 1.48
C LEU A 398 4.45 19.78 1.76
N GLY A 399 3.77 19.55 2.89
CA GLY A 399 3.19 18.26 3.23
C GLY A 399 2.19 17.77 2.18
N VAL A 400 1.23 18.62 1.78
CA VAL A 400 0.23 18.27 0.76
C VAL A 400 0.87 18.00 -0.61
N LEU A 401 1.78 18.86 -1.05
CA LEU A 401 2.50 18.67 -2.32
C LEU A 401 3.39 17.42 -2.29
N GLY A 402 4.06 17.17 -1.15
CA GLY A 402 4.87 15.98 -0.92
C GLY A 402 4.04 14.70 -1.07
N GLY A 403 2.87 14.65 -0.43
CA GLY A 403 1.95 13.51 -0.54
C GLY A 403 1.45 13.27 -1.97
N LEU A 404 1.06 14.34 -2.69
CA LEU A 404 0.60 14.24 -4.07
C LEU A 404 1.67 13.77 -5.05
N LEU A 405 2.92 14.19 -4.85
CA LEU A 405 4.03 13.90 -5.76
C LEU A 405 4.66 12.52 -5.54
N LEU A 406 4.23 11.75 -4.54
CA LEU A 406 4.63 10.35 -4.38
C LEU A 406 4.25 9.51 -5.61
N PRO A 407 4.95 8.41 -5.91
CA PRO A 407 4.56 7.47 -6.97
C PRO A 407 3.10 7.01 -6.82
N ARG A 408 2.69 6.64 -5.61
CA ARG A 408 1.30 6.47 -5.18
C ARG A 408 0.91 7.66 -4.31
N PRO A 409 0.03 8.56 -4.76
CA PRO A 409 -0.33 9.75 -4.00
C PRO A 409 -0.96 9.39 -2.65
N GLN A 410 -0.62 10.17 -1.62
CA GLN A 410 -1.16 10.03 -0.28
C GLN A 410 -1.72 11.36 0.23
N PHE A 411 -2.72 11.26 1.10
CA PHE A 411 -3.31 12.41 1.77
C PHE A 411 -2.41 12.86 2.92
N PHE A 412 -2.14 14.18 3.00
CA PHE A 412 -1.42 14.77 4.11
C PHE A 412 -2.32 14.86 5.34
N ASN A 413 -2.03 14.05 6.34
CA ASN A 413 -2.87 13.89 7.54
C ASN A 413 -2.41 14.76 8.73
N ASP A 414 -1.28 15.44 8.60
CA ASP A 414 -0.73 16.37 9.60
C ASP A 414 -0.69 15.77 11.01
N PHE A 415 -0.26 14.50 11.13
CA PHE A 415 -0.22 13.74 12.38
C PHE A 415 -1.55 13.60 13.13
N ALA A 416 -2.70 13.91 12.52
CA ALA A 416 -4.01 13.82 13.16
C ALA A 416 -4.34 12.41 13.74
N SER A 417 -3.71 11.35 13.20
CA SER A 417 -3.82 9.97 13.69
C SER A 417 -2.44 9.33 13.92
N SER A 418 -1.47 10.08 14.43
CA SER A 418 -0.07 9.67 14.60
C SER A 418 0.65 9.32 13.28
N GLN A 419 0.07 9.65 12.13
CA GLN A 419 0.63 9.42 10.80
C GLN A 419 0.68 10.71 10.01
N LEU A 420 1.84 11.00 9.42
CA LEU A 420 2.04 12.16 8.56
C LEU A 420 1.21 12.04 7.27
N TYR A 421 1.20 10.85 6.67
CA TYR A 421 0.47 10.53 5.45
C TYR A 421 -0.42 9.31 5.64
N ARG A 422 -1.56 9.30 4.95
CA ARG A 422 -2.45 8.15 4.84
C ARG A 422 -3.01 8.04 3.42
N GLU A 423 -3.66 6.92 3.12
CA GLU A 423 -4.41 6.79 1.87
C GLU A 423 -5.62 7.74 1.85
N PHE A 424 -5.99 8.20 0.66
CA PHE A 424 -7.25 8.93 0.47
C PHE A 424 -8.44 8.02 0.77
N SER A 425 -9.45 8.52 1.45
CA SER A 425 -10.60 7.70 1.87
C SER A 425 -11.96 8.34 1.58
N THR A 426 -12.02 9.65 1.36
CA THR A 426 -13.26 10.40 1.13
C THR A 426 -13.08 11.45 0.05
N LEU A 427 -14.19 11.90 -0.54
CA LEU A 427 -14.18 13.04 -1.45
C LEU A 427 -13.79 14.35 -0.74
N ALA A 428 -14.03 14.43 0.58
CA ALA A 428 -13.60 15.58 1.38
C ALA A 428 -12.06 15.70 1.41
N ASP A 429 -11.33 14.57 1.49
CA ASP A 429 -9.86 14.56 1.42
C ASP A 429 -9.38 15.15 0.09
N LEU A 430 -10.03 14.77 -1.01
CA LEU A 430 -9.72 15.28 -2.35
C LEU A 430 -9.99 16.79 -2.44
N ASN A 431 -11.16 17.23 -2.00
CA ASN A 431 -11.55 18.65 -2.04
C ASN A 431 -10.60 19.53 -1.20
N GLN A 432 -10.19 19.04 -0.03
CA GLN A 432 -9.21 19.72 0.80
C GLN A 432 -7.84 19.85 0.10
N THR A 433 -7.37 18.73 -0.48
CA THR A 433 -6.10 18.68 -1.23
C THR A 433 -6.15 19.58 -2.46
N GLU A 434 -7.26 19.55 -3.21
CA GLU A 434 -7.49 20.39 -4.39
C GLU A 434 -7.53 21.88 -4.05
N SER A 435 -8.18 22.22 -2.95
CA SER A 435 -8.22 23.62 -2.46
C SER A 435 -6.82 24.15 -2.19
N ILE A 436 -5.98 23.37 -1.49
CA ILE A 436 -4.59 23.75 -1.19
C ILE A 436 -3.76 23.83 -2.48
N LEU A 437 -3.86 22.82 -3.36
CA LEU A 437 -3.14 22.84 -4.65
C LEU A 437 -3.53 24.07 -5.48
N THR A 438 -4.79 24.46 -5.47
CA THR A 438 -5.28 25.64 -6.17
C THR A 438 -4.72 26.92 -5.55
N GLN A 439 -4.68 27.02 -4.22
CA GLN A 439 -4.05 28.16 -3.53
C GLN A 439 -2.56 28.29 -3.89
N VAL A 440 -1.83 27.18 -3.90
CA VAL A 440 -0.40 27.17 -4.31
C VAL A 440 -0.23 27.68 -5.74
N ILE A 441 -1.03 27.18 -6.69
CA ILE A 441 -0.95 27.58 -8.10
C ILE A 441 -1.25 29.07 -8.29
N GLU A 442 -2.28 29.57 -7.60
CA GLU A 442 -2.69 30.99 -7.69
C GLU A 442 -1.64 31.93 -7.06
N ILE A 443 -1.07 31.57 -5.92
CA ILE A 443 0.02 32.36 -5.31
C ILE A 443 1.29 32.32 -6.14
N ASP A 444 1.65 31.16 -6.74
CA ASP A 444 2.78 31.06 -7.66
C ASP A 444 2.60 31.95 -8.89
N ALA A 445 1.39 31.99 -9.46
CA ALA A 445 1.07 32.86 -10.58
C ALA A 445 1.13 34.36 -10.19
N LEU A 446 0.68 34.71 -8.99
CA LEU A 446 0.78 36.06 -8.45
C LEU A 446 2.25 36.49 -8.31
N LEU A 447 3.10 35.64 -7.74
CA LEU A 447 4.53 35.89 -7.58
C LEU A 447 5.24 36.07 -8.91
N ASP A 448 4.83 35.30 -9.94
CA ASP A 448 5.35 35.47 -11.32
C ASP A 448 5.03 36.87 -11.86
N GLN A 449 3.83 37.39 -11.64
CA GLN A 449 3.40 38.70 -12.09
C GLN A 449 4.14 39.82 -11.36
N MET A 450 4.57 39.62 -10.11
CA MET A 450 5.34 40.62 -9.34
C MET A 450 6.76 40.88 -9.89
N GLY A 451 7.27 40.02 -10.78
CA GLY A 451 8.55 40.26 -11.49
C GLY A 451 9.77 40.27 -10.56
N ILE A 452 9.77 39.50 -9.48
CA ILE A 452 10.85 39.47 -8.49
C ILE A 452 12.08 38.79 -9.11
N GLU A 453 13.24 39.44 -9.05
CA GLU A 453 14.48 38.90 -9.60
C GLU A 453 14.98 37.65 -8.83
N ALA A 454 15.30 36.57 -9.55
CA ALA A 454 15.79 35.33 -8.96
C ALA A 454 17.08 35.53 -8.12
N ASN A 455 17.98 36.40 -8.56
CA ASN A 455 19.22 36.72 -7.82
C ASN A 455 18.97 37.34 -6.44
N ALA A 456 17.86 38.05 -6.27
CA ALA A 456 17.48 38.60 -4.97
C ALA A 456 16.99 37.52 -4.01
N LEU A 457 16.33 36.50 -4.52
CA LEU A 457 15.78 35.36 -3.75
C LEU A 457 16.86 34.40 -3.23
N ALA A 458 17.88 34.14 -4.03
CA ALA A 458 18.97 33.21 -3.68
C ALA A 458 19.81 33.63 -2.46
N ARG A 459 19.65 34.88 -1.97
CA ARG A 459 20.38 35.41 -0.80
C ARG A 459 19.81 34.94 0.52
N PHE A 460 18.60 34.33 0.53
CA PHE A 460 17.88 34.00 1.76
C PHE A 460 17.79 32.47 1.92
N GLU A 461 18.31 31.98 3.03
CA GLU A 461 18.29 30.56 3.38
C GLU A 461 16.89 30.07 3.80
N PHE A 462 16.12 30.92 4.49
CA PHE A 462 14.80 30.62 5.06
C PHE A 462 13.69 31.46 4.42
N LEU A 463 13.66 31.51 3.07
CA LEU A 463 12.64 32.25 2.35
C LEU A 463 11.39 31.39 2.19
N THR A 464 10.23 31.95 2.61
CA THR A 464 8.90 31.37 2.36
C THR A 464 8.02 32.39 1.63
N TYR A 465 6.94 31.93 0.98
CA TYR A 465 5.99 32.83 0.34
C TYR A 465 5.37 33.81 1.33
N LYS A 466 5.23 33.42 2.60
CA LYS A 466 4.68 34.25 3.67
C LYS A 466 5.58 35.43 3.97
N ASN A 467 6.85 35.16 4.34
CA ASN A 467 7.77 36.21 4.69
C ASN A 467 8.17 37.09 3.50
N LEU A 468 8.18 36.51 2.28
CA LEU A 468 8.37 37.28 1.05
C LEU A 468 7.25 38.30 0.86
N LEU A 469 5.99 37.89 0.84
CA LEU A 469 4.84 38.76 0.61
C LEU A 469 4.69 39.80 1.69
N LEU A 470 4.78 39.42 2.96
CA LEU A 470 4.62 40.34 4.10
C LEU A 470 5.75 41.34 4.18
N THR A 471 7.00 40.94 3.88
CA THR A 471 8.13 41.90 3.88
C THR A 471 8.01 42.92 2.75
N LEU A 472 7.65 42.48 1.54
CA LEU A 472 7.44 43.39 0.40
C LEU A 472 6.29 44.38 0.68
N TRP A 473 5.19 43.89 1.25
CA TRP A 473 4.09 44.76 1.67
C TRP A 473 4.51 45.79 2.74
N ALA A 474 5.22 45.36 3.79
CA ALA A 474 5.71 46.26 4.82
C ALA A 474 6.65 47.33 4.25
N ARG A 475 7.52 46.95 3.30
CA ARG A 475 8.39 47.91 2.59
C ARG A 475 7.58 48.91 1.79
N ASN A 476 6.53 48.45 1.09
CA ASN A 476 5.63 49.37 0.38
C ASN A 476 4.93 50.36 1.31
N CYS A 477 4.41 49.91 2.46
CA CYS A 477 3.76 50.76 3.46
C CYS A 477 4.73 51.80 4.07
N LEU A 478 6.00 51.45 4.19
CA LEU A 478 7.07 52.32 4.68
C LEU A 478 7.66 53.24 3.59
N GLY A 479 7.17 53.19 2.36
CA GLY A 479 7.69 53.98 1.25
C GLY A 479 9.10 53.63 0.81
N LEU A 480 9.55 52.40 1.10
CA LEU A 480 10.85 51.89 0.70
C LEU A 480 10.80 51.29 -0.72
N LYS A 481 11.97 51.16 -1.33
CA LYS A 481 12.06 50.54 -2.68
C LYS A 481 11.46 49.11 -2.66
N SER A 482 10.83 48.71 -3.77
CA SER A 482 10.21 47.39 -3.96
C SER A 482 11.23 46.27 -4.15
N GLU A 483 12.45 46.42 -3.70
CA GLU A 483 13.48 45.39 -3.70
C GLU A 483 13.34 44.48 -2.48
N LEU A 484 13.60 43.17 -2.62
CA LEU A 484 13.56 42.23 -1.50
C LEU A 484 14.82 42.40 -0.64
N GLU A 485 14.68 43.09 0.47
CA GLU A 485 15.71 43.29 1.50
C GLU A 485 15.11 43.18 2.89
N PRO A 486 15.84 42.62 3.86
CA PRO A 486 15.39 42.59 5.25
C PRO A 486 15.16 44.03 5.79
N LEU A 487 14.13 44.19 6.58
CA LEU A 487 13.82 45.46 7.24
C LEU A 487 14.65 45.59 8.50
N ALA A 488 15.25 46.76 8.71
CA ALA A 488 15.88 47.11 9.99
C ALA A 488 14.80 47.14 11.08
N ILE A 489 15.09 46.56 12.24
CA ILE A 489 14.09 46.38 13.30
C ILE A 489 13.52 47.70 13.79
N GLU A 490 14.34 48.72 13.90
CA GLU A 490 13.90 50.06 14.34
C GLU A 490 12.96 50.73 13.32
N THR A 491 13.15 50.46 12.03
CA THR A 491 12.24 50.93 10.97
C THR A 491 10.93 50.13 10.95
N PHE A 492 10.98 48.85 11.33
CA PHE A 492 9.82 47.96 11.35
C PHE A 492 8.89 48.20 12.54
N LYS A 493 9.42 48.52 13.74
CA LYS A 493 8.64 48.72 14.97
C LYS A 493 7.45 49.69 14.84
N PRO A 494 7.57 50.88 14.21
CA PRO A 494 6.43 51.77 14.01
C PRO A 494 5.35 51.18 13.11
N PHE A 495 5.73 50.50 12.03
CA PHE A 495 4.81 49.78 11.15
C PHE A 495 4.09 48.69 11.92
N PHE A 496 4.81 47.84 12.64
CA PHE A 496 4.27 46.76 13.46
C PHE A 496 3.27 47.27 14.50
N SER A 497 3.61 48.36 15.23
CA SER A 497 2.71 48.97 16.20
C SER A 497 1.43 49.51 15.56
N GLY A 498 1.50 49.98 14.31
CA GLY A 498 0.36 50.46 13.53
C GLY A 498 -0.61 49.40 13.06
N LEU A 499 -0.22 48.12 13.05
CA LEU A 499 -1.05 47.02 12.60
C LEU A 499 -2.18 46.66 13.58
N TRP A 500 -2.02 46.94 14.87
CA TRP A 500 -2.90 46.42 15.93
C TRP A 500 -3.99 47.42 16.35
N GLU A 501 -5.19 46.91 16.67
CA GLU A 501 -6.31 47.72 17.17
C GLU A 501 -6.11 48.17 18.63
N GLU A 502 -5.64 47.21 19.46
CA GLU A 502 -5.49 47.40 20.91
C GLU A 502 -4.02 47.28 21.32
N LYS A 503 -3.68 47.90 22.47
CA LYS A 503 -2.33 47.81 23.05
C LYS A 503 -2.19 46.69 24.09
N THR A 504 -3.30 46.04 24.46
CA THR A 504 -3.34 44.97 25.47
C THR A 504 -3.58 43.59 24.82
N PRO A 505 -2.66 42.64 24.99
CA PRO A 505 -2.81 41.27 24.42
C PRO A 505 -4.06 40.54 24.94
N PRO A 506 -4.68 39.66 24.10
CA PRO A 506 -4.31 39.38 22.71
C PRO A 506 -4.84 40.44 21.74
N CYS A 507 -3.92 41.06 21.01
CA CYS A 507 -4.24 42.13 20.05
C CYS A 507 -4.83 41.54 18.75
N LYS A 508 -5.80 42.27 18.17
CA LYS A 508 -6.34 41.95 16.83
C LYS A 508 -5.77 42.91 15.79
N LEU A 509 -5.59 42.45 14.59
CA LEU A 509 -5.18 43.27 13.47
C LEU A 509 -6.30 44.23 13.05
N ARG A 510 -5.91 45.44 12.72
CA ARG A 510 -6.85 46.44 12.18
C ARG A 510 -7.39 45.97 10.83
N PRO A 511 -8.70 46.07 10.56
CA PRO A 511 -9.27 45.72 9.25
C PRO A 511 -8.60 46.46 8.08
N VAL A 512 -8.14 47.70 8.31
CA VAL A 512 -7.42 48.50 7.33
C VAL A 512 -6.09 47.85 6.91
N ALA A 513 -5.40 47.12 7.80
CA ALA A 513 -4.16 46.44 7.46
C ALA A 513 -4.40 45.39 6.38
N LYS A 514 -5.44 44.56 6.53
CA LYS A 514 -5.82 43.55 5.54
C LYS A 514 -6.27 44.20 4.23
N SER A 515 -7.10 45.23 4.26
CA SER A 515 -7.51 45.97 3.06
C SER A 515 -6.31 46.53 2.32
N SER A 516 -5.36 47.16 3.04
CA SER A 516 -4.11 47.68 2.47
C SER A 516 -3.27 46.60 1.80
N PHE A 517 -3.19 45.40 2.40
CA PHE A 517 -2.48 44.26 1.81
C PHE A 517 -3.16 43.76 0.52
N LEU A 518 -4.48 43.63 0.52
CA LEU A 518 -5.25 43.23 -0.66
C LEU A 518 -5.14 44.26 -1.80
N ASP A 519 -5.18 45.57 -1.47
CA ASP A 519 -5.01 46.64 -2.46
C ASP A 519 -3.61 46.62 -3.07
N TRP A 520 -2.58 46.42 -2.23
CA TRP A 520 -1.20 46.29 -2.68
C TRP A 520 -1.01 45.08 -3.61
N ILE A 521 -1.51 43.87 -3.23
CA ILE A 521 -1.45 42.67 -4.10
C ILE A 521 -2.17 42.91 -5.42
N SER A 522 -3.36 43.55 -5.39
CA SER A 522 -4.11 43.83 -6.61
C SER A 522 -3.35 44.78 -7.56
N GLN A 523 -2.59 45.73 -7.02
CA GLN A 523 -1.72 46.60 -7.82
C GLN A 523 -0.54 45.82 -8.43
N CYS A 524 0.04 44.86 -7.68
CA CYS A 524 1.12 44.00 -8.17
C CYS A 524 0.66 43.04 -9.27
N ALA A 525 -0.59 42.57 -9.22
CA ALA A 525 -1.18 41.65 -10.22
C ALA A 525 -1.47 42.30 -11.58
N GLY A 526 -1.31 43.61 -11.72
CA GLY A 526 -1.46 44.33 -12.97
C GLY A 526 -2.91 44.68 -13.34
N PRO A 527 -3.10 45.59 -14.33
CA PRO A 527 -4.40 46.21 -14.62
C PRO A 527 -5.42 45.31 -15.30
N HIS A 528 -5.08 44.08 -15.73
CA HIS A 528 -5.97 43.20 -16.49
C HIS A 528 -6.84 42.26 -15.64
N GLU A 529 -6.53 42.06 -14.35
CA GLU A 529 -7.29 41.19 -13.44
C GLU A 529 -7.76 41.99 -12.19
N GLY A 530 -8.58 42.99 -12.38
CA GLY A 530 -9.04 43.92 -11.32
C GLY A 530 -9.76 43.31 -10.11
N ARG A 531 -9.73 41.96 -9.95
CA ARG A 531 -10.31 41.27 -8.80
C ARG A 531 -9.48 40.06 -8.44
N LEU A 532 -8.97 40.01 -7.21
CA LEU A 532 -8.27 38.83 -6.68
C LEU A 532 -9.19 37.60 -6.66
N SER A 533 -8.63 36.45 -6.97
CA SER A 533 -9.37 35.18 -6.93
C SER A 533 -9.77 34.78 -5.51
N GLY A 534 -10.84 33.99 -5.37
CA GLY A 534 -11.27 33.46 -4.06
C GLY A 534 -10.16 32.71 -3.31
N PRO A 535 -9.38 31.82 -3.97
CA PRO A 535 -8.24 31.15 -3.35
C PRO A 535 -7.17 32.12 -2.80
N VAL A 536 -6.80 33.17 -3.52
CA VAL A 536 -5.84 34.18 -3.04
C VAL A 536 -6.37 34.90 -1.80
N ILE A 537 -7.67 35.30 -1.82
CA ILE A 537 -8.30 35.92 -0.66
C ILE A 537 -8.26 34.99 0.55
N SER A 538 -8.58 33.71 0.35
CA SER A 538 -8.51 32.70 1.44
C SER A 538 -7.11 32.53 2.01
N VAL A 539 -6.07 32.60 1.19
CA VAL A 539 -4.68 32.58 1.65
C VAL A 539 -4.35 33.81 2.48
N VAL A 540 -4.77 34.98 2.04
CA VAL A 540 -4.59 36.24 2.80
C VAL A 540 -5.30 36.16 4.15
N ASP A 541 -6.53 35.62 4.19
CA ASP A 541 -7.27 35.42 5.43
C ASP A 541 -6.52 34.52 6.41
N GLY A 542 -5.97 33.41 5.91
CA GLY A 542 -5.13 32.51 6.70
C GLY A 542 -3.85 33.18 7.20
N LEU A 543 -3.18 33.95 6.34
CA LEU A 543 -1.95 34.65 6.68
C LEU A 543 -2.16 35.71 7.78
N PHE A 544 -3.25 36.47 7.70
CA PHE A 544 -3.60 37.45 8.71
C PHE A 544 -4.01 36.79 10.03
N HIS A 545 -4.70 35.69 9.99
CA HIS A 545 -5.01 34.89 11.19
C HIS A 545 -3.73 34.34 11.86
N GLU A 546 -2.78 33.85 11.06
CA GLU A 546 -1.48 33.40 11.56
C GLU A 546 -0.69 34.55 12.20
N MET A 547 -0.69 35.75 11.58
CA MET A 547 -0.08 36.93 12.17
C MET A 547 -0.69 37.30 13.54
N GLU A 548 -2.03 37.19 13.68
CA GLU A 548 -2.70 37.43 14.97
C GLU A 548 -2.28 36.40 16.02
N THR A 549 -2.17 35.13 15.62
CA THR A 549 -1.79 34.04 16.52
C THR A 549 -0.35 34.17 16.98
N GLU A 550 0.58 34.45 16.07
CA GLU A 550 2.01 34.48 16.33
C GLU A 550 2.43 35.80 17.05
N TYR A 551 1.85 36.94 16.64
CA TYR A 551 2.32 38.22 17.08
C TYR A 551 1.34 39.04 17.95
N GLY A 552 0.09 38.56 18.11
CA GLY A 552 -0.92 39.27 18.90
C GLY A 552 -0.57 39.44 20.39
N GLY A 553 0.40 38.68 20.88
CA GLY A 553 0.95 38.78 22.24
C GLY A 553 2.31 39.47 22.35
N VAL A 554 2.90 39.90 21.22
CA VAL A 554 4.28 40.42 21.16
C VAL A 554 4.28 41.94 21.17
N SER A 555 4.99 42.54 22.14
CA SER A 555 5.19 44.00 22.14
C SER A 555 6.26 44.41 21.11
N PRO A 556 6.20 45.62 20.56
CA PRO A 556 7.20 46.10 19.60
C PRO A 556 8.64 46.07 20.14
N GLU A 557 8.81 46.24 21.44
CA GLU A 557 10.11 46.19 22.12
C GLU A 557 10.64 44.75 22.26
N ALA A 558 9.76 43.76 22.30
CA ALA A 558 10.10 42.32 22.39
C ALA A 558 10.36 41.65 21.04
N LEU A 559 10.22 42.39 19.93
CA LEU A 559 10.53 41.88 18.60
C LEU A 559 12.03 41.56 18.48
N ASP A 560 12.31 40.30 18.12
CA ASP A 560 13.67 39.83 17.85
C ASP A 560 13.71 39.25 16.42
N PRO A 561 14.61 39.73 15.54
CA PRO A 561 14.75 39.23 14.17
C PRO A 561 14.92 37.71 14.06
N ARG A 562 15.50 37.06 15.07
CA ARG A 562 15.75 35.60 15.09
C ARG A 562 14.47 34.78 15.21
N TYR A 563 13.39 35.35 15.75
CA TYR A 563 12.11 34.68 15.98
C TYR A 563 10.97 35.24 15.10
N ALA A 564 11.27 36.19 14.23
CA ALA A 564 10.28 36.81 13.36
C ALA A 564 10.11 36.00 12.05
N ALA A 565 9.44 34.85 12.10
CA ALA A 565 9.31 33.94 10.95
C ALA A 565 8.52 34.55 9.77
N LEU A 566 7.54 35.40 10.03
CA LEU A 566 6.65 35.98 9.00
C LEU A 566 7.20 37.22 8.31
N PHE A 567 8.29 37.81 8.78
CA PHE A 567 8.95 38.97 8.16
C PHE A 567 10.46 38.77 8.10
N LEU A 568 11.08 39.21 7.02
CA LEU A 568 12.54 39.24 6.93
C LEU A 568 13.06 40.49 7.65
N LEU A 569 13.56 40.30 8.86
CA LEU A 569 14.11 41.37 9.69
C LEU A 569 15.62 41.19 9.86
N LYS A 570 16.32 42.31 10.04
CA LYS A 570 17.74 42.35 10.42
C LYS A 570 17.93 43.22 11.67
N ALA A 571 18.91 42.86 12.51
CA ALA A 571 19.39 43.76 13.55
C ALA A 571 20.04 44.99 12.90
N ASP A 572 19.97 46.14 13.54
CA ASP A 572 20.57 47.37 13.06
C ASP A 572 22.10 47.31 13.04
#